data_f1857257c94575fe9a777242d8576d22
#
_entry.id   f1857257c94575fe9a777242d8576d22
#
_cell.length_a   1.000
_cell.length_b   1.000
_cell.length_c   1.000
_cell.angle_alpha   90.00
_cell.angle_beta   90.00
_cell.angle_gamma   90.00
#
_symmetry.space_group_name_H-M   'P 1'
#
loop_
_entity.id
_entity.type
_entity.pdbx_description
1 polymer ?
#
loop_
_entity_poly.entity_id
_entity_poly.type
_entity_poly.pdbx_seq_one_letter_code
_entity_poly.pdbx_strand_id
1 'polypeptide(L)'
;MLTLSLFLLIFYEIQLIKIITSFPIHSLRLQAETLNPTTNSQLIMLKKNLGQFLSMVAAIFILSVSAQSEEVYTQNFDDFNDGEIELGDGSIIAGAAASIQGGRLQLTIDGQGLGFSSFSIPPMEDSSKGFRMTFDYEMYDSVGANDPADGFSINYGGAAMGELGSAEEGMNGKGVQENLSFEVDTWRNGDVEQGVNISGYSSGRELPQLAFTNGVILDDGQTVEGTMEISWYPGKGASFITTGLNTNADFEDVETGNFIASDDHTFIFSARVGGANQDLFIDNLIIETGAGEDMDGDGLPDVWETANDLDPEDDTGDNGAEGDPDNDGITNFDEYENGTNPQNEDTDADGLADGVENGTGDYDGPDATGTNPLIADTDGDT
;
A
#
# COMPACT_ATOMS: atom_id res chain seq x y z
N MET A 1 -5.47 2.92 -24.61
CA MET A 1 -6.35 2.21 -25.57
C MET A 1 -7.34 1.27 -24.89
N LEU A 2 -6.98 0.64 -23.78
CA LEU A 2 -7.90 -0.22 -22.99
C LEU A 2 -9.07 0.55 -22.38
N THR A 3 -8.86 1.74 -21.86
CA THR A 3 -9.90 2.57 -21.21
C THR A 3 -11.05 2.97 -22.15
N LEU A 4 -10.78 3.22 -23.42
CA LEU A 4 -11.82 3.56 -24.40
C LEU A 4 -12.68 2.34 -24.80
N SER A 5 -12.08 1.14 -24.82
CA SER A 5 -12.77 -0.12 -25.07
C SER A 5 -13.67 -0.51 -23.91
N LEU A 6 -13.23 -0.29 -22.68
CA LEU A 6 -14.02 -0.56 -21.47
C LEU A 6 -15.21 0.40 -21.36
N PHE A 7 -15.00 1.69 -21.64
CA PHE A 7 -16.08 2.70 -21.67
C PHE A 7 -17.14 2.41 -22.73
N LEU A 8 -16.74 1.94 -23.91
CA LEU A 8 -17.64 1.52 -24.96
C LEU A 8 -18.41 0.23 -24.60
N LEU A 9 -17.78 -0.69 -23.91
CA LEU A 9 -18.41 -1.92 -23.42
C LEU A 9 -19.48 -1.61 -22.36
N ILE A 10 -19.14 -0.80 -21.36
CA ILE A 10 -20.07 -0.33 -20.32
C ILE A 10 -21.24 0.45 -20.92
N PHE A 11 -20.99 1.32 -21.90
CA PHE A 11 -22.05 2.08 -22.56
C PHE A 11 -22.99 1.18 -23.37
N TYR A 12 -22.45 0.13 -24.00
CA TYR A 12 -23.25 -0.84 -24.75
C TYR A 12 -24.12 -1.70 -23.83
N GLU A 13 -23.60 -2.09 -22.66
CA GLU A 13 -24.32 -2.84 -21.63
C GLU A 13 -25.44 -2.03 -20.98
N ILE A 14 -25.19 -0.75 -20.65
CA ILE A 14 -26.22 0.15 -20.12
C ILE A 14 -27.36 0.34 -21.12
N GLN A 15 -27.09 0.41 -22.44
CA GLN A 15 -28.12 0.51 -23.47
C GLN A 15 -28.91 -0.81 -23.60
N LEU A 16 -28.25 -1.96 -23.45
CA LEU A 16 -28.89 -3.28 -23.50
C LEU A 16 -29.84 -3.48 -22.30
N ILE A 17 -29.43 -3.07 -21.09
CA ILE A 17 -30.26 -3.10 -19.88
C ILE A 17 -31.49 -2.17 -20.04
N LYS A 18 -31.32 -0.98 -20.60
CA LYS A 18 -32.42 -0.05 -20.88
C LYS A 18 -33.42 -0.65 -21.89
N ILE A 19 -32.95 -1.38 -22.90
CA ILE A 19 -33.82 -2.06 -23.87
C ILE A 19 -34.59 -3.20 -23.20
N ILE A 20 -33.93 -4.01 -22.37
CA ILE A 20 -34.57 -5.13 -21.68
C ILE A 20 -35.62 -4.65 -20.66
N THR A 21 -35.34 -3.56 -19.93
CA THR A 21 -36.26 -2.99 -18.94
C THR A 21 -37.40 -2.17 -19.56
N SER A 22 -37.29 -1.78 -20.83
CA SER A 22 -38.35 -1.04 -21.52
C SER A 22 -39.47 -1.95 -22.09
N PHE A 23 -39.28 -3.27 -22.07
CA PHE A 23 -40.35 -4.19 -22.48
C PHE A 23 -41.37 -4.38 -21.36
N PRO A 24 -42.65 -4.04 -21.57
CA PRO A 24 -43.66 -4.18 -20.54
C PRO A 24 -43.95 -5.66 -20.25
N ILE A 25 -43.50 -6.15 -19.11
CA ILE A 25 -43.70 -7.54 -18.63
C ILE A 25 -45.19 -7.93 -18.63
N HIS A 26 -46.08 -6.95 -18.57
CA HIS A 26 -47.54 -7.17 -18.58
C HIS A 26 -48.10 -7.68 -19.92
N SER A 27 -47.46 -7.35 -21.04
CA SER A 27 -47.91 -7.79 -22.37
C SER A 27 -47.52 -9.25 -22.70
N LEU A 28 -46.48 -9.76 -22.05
CA LEU A 28 -46.04 -11.16 -22.23
C LEU A 28 -46.89 -12.17 -21.45
N ARG A 29 -47.60 -11.75 -20.40
CA ARG A 29 -48.44 -12.63 -19.59
C ARG A 29 -49.76 -12.97 -20.26
N LEU A 30 -50.31 -12.08 -21.07
CA LEU A 30 -51.59 -12.27 -21.79
C LEU A 30 -51.51 -13.14 -23.06
N GLN A 31 -50.32 -13.33 -23.62
CA GLN A 31 -50.15 -14.20 -24.79
C GLN A 31 -49.73 -15.65 -24.45
N ALA A 32 -49.39 -15.95 -23.19
CA ALA A 32 -48.92 -17.27 -22.80
C ALA A 32 -50.07 -18.29 -22.59
N GLU A 33 -51.33 -17.87 -22.50
CA GLU A 33 -52.45 -18.75 -22.25
C GLU A 33 -53.02 -19.43 -23.52
N THR A 34 -52.51 -19.09 -24.72
CA THR A 34 -53.00 -19.63 -26.00
C THR A 34 -51.93 -20.38 -26.82
N LEU A 35 -50.81 -20.76 -26.23
CA LEU A 35 -49.70 -21.37 -26.99
C LEU A 35 -49.67 -22.90 -26.88
N ASN A 36 -49.43 -23.55 -28.03
CA ASN A 36 -49.28 -24.98 -28.25
C ASN A 36 -48.17 -25.60 -27.37
N PRO A 37 -48.23 -26.85 -26.87
CA PRO A 37 -47.26 -27.48 -25.94
C PRO A 37 -45.79 -27.42 -26.35
N THR A 38 -45.49 -27.40 -27.64
CA THR A 38 -44.13 -27.27 -28.19
C THR A 38 -43.55 -25.87 -28.00
N THR A 39 -44.38 -24.84 -28.01
CA THR A 39 -43.96 -23.44 -27.78
C THR A 39 -43.74 -23.16 -26.28
N ASN A 40 -44.45 -23.89 -25.45
CA ASN A 40 -44.32 -23.76 -23.99
C ASN A 40 -42.97 -24.31 -23.49
N SER A 41 -42.46 -25.40 -24.06
CA SER A 41 -41.14 -25.95 -23.76
C SER A 41 -40.01 -25.03 -24.21
N GLN A 42 -40.15 -24.36 -25.34
CA GLN A 42 -39.18 -23.37 -25.82
C GLN A 42 -39.18 -22.10 -24.95
N LEU A 43 -40.36 -21.67 -24.48
CA LEU A 43 -40.48 -20.53 -23.58
C LEU A 43 -39.90 -20.82 -22.19
N ILE A 44 -40.06 -22.04 -21.66
CA ILE A 44 -39.46 -22.50 -20.40
C ILE A 44 -37.93 -22.58 -20.54
N MET A 45 -37.41 -23.07 -21.66
CA MET A 45 -35.99 -23.14 -21.92
C MET A 45 -35.38 -21.73 -22.08
N LEU A 46 -36.09 -20.81 -22.74
CA LEU A 46 -35.67 -19.40 -22.86
C LEU A 46 -35.63 -18.69 -21.49
N LYS A 47 -36.63 -18.90 -20.62
CA LYS A 47 -36.65 -18.36 -19.26
C LYS A 47 -35.53 -18.90 -18.38
N LYS A 48 -35.22 -20.19 -18.49
CA LYS A 48 -34.13 -20.83 -17.76
C LYS A 48 -32.77 -20.29 -18.24
N ASN A 49 -32.57 -20.15 -19.55
CA ASN A 49 -31.32 -19.57 -20.10
C ASN A 49 -31.18 -18.08 -19.77
N LEU A 50 -32.28 -17.31 -19.77
CA LEU A 50 -32.30 -15.92 -19.39
C LEU A 50 -32.01 -15.76 -17.87
N GLY A 51 -32.58 -16.64 -17.04
CA GLY A 51 -32.28 -16.66 -15.60
C GLY A 51 -30.81 -16.98 -15.29
N GLN A 52 -30.24 -17.96 -16.00
CA GLN A 52 -28.82 -18.29 -15.88
C GLN A 52 -27.91 -17.16 -16.42
N PHE A 53 -28.31 -16.51 -17.52
CA PHE A 53 -27.58 -15.35 -18.06
C PHE A 53 -27.64 -14.15 -17.11
N LEU A 54 -28.83 -13.85 -16.55
CA LEU A 54 -28.95 -12.76 -15.55
C LEU A 54 -28.20 -13.05 -14.25
N SER A 55 -28.14 -14.28 -13.78
CA SER A 55 -27.33 -14.65 -12.62
C SER A 55 -25.83 -14.61 -12.93
N MET A 56 -25.42 -14.95 -14.14
CA MET A 56 -24.03 -14.82 -14.58
C MET A 56 -23.61 -13.36 -14.77
N VAL A 57 -24.51 -12.51 -15.29
CA VAL A 57 -24.28 -11.06 -15.39
C VAL A 57 -24.27 -10.41 -14.01
N ALA A 58 -25.15 -10.83 -13.10
CA ALA A 58 -25.12 -10.38 -11.71
C ALA A 58 -23.83 -10.82 -10.98
N ALA A 59 -23.37 -12.06 -11.19
CA ALA A 59 -22.12 -12.55 -10.65
C ALA A 59 -20.89 -11.81 -11.24
N ILE A 60 -20.91 -11.48 -12.54
CA ILE A 60 -19.87 -10.66 -13.17
C ILE A 60 -19.94 -9.20 -12.65
N PHE A 61 -21.13 -8.67 -12.37
CA PHE A 61 -21.30 -7.32 -11.84
C PHE A 61 -20.89 -7.25 -10.35
N ILE A 62 -21.18 -8.28 -9.55
CA ILE A 62 -20.73 -8.42 -8.17
C ILE A 62 -19.19 -8.59 -8.14
N LEU A 63 -18.62 -9.42 -9.02
CA LEU A 63 -17.16 -9.54 -9.20
C LEU A 63 -16.48 -8.25 -9.73
N SER A 64 -17.21 -7.35 -10.39
CA SER A 64 -16.66 -6.07 -10.87
C SER A 64 -16.85 -4.90 -9.90
N VAL A 65 -17.66 -5.07 -8.83
CA VAL A 65 -17.89 -4.05 -7.80
C VAL A 65 -17.07 -4.34 -6.55
N SER A 66 -16.67 -5.59 -6.32
CA SER A 66 -15.82 -5.98 -5.19
C SER A 66 -14.31 -6.03 -5.50
N ALA A 67 -13.88 -5.71 -6.71
CA ALA A 67 -12.49 -5.37 -6.92
C ALA A 67 -12.31 -3.90 -6.50
N GLN A 68 -12.00 -3.63 -5.25
CA GLN A 68 -11.20 -2.46 -4.92
C GLN A 68 -10.04 -2.47 -5.90
N SER A 69 -9.85 -1.40 -6.64
CA SER A 69 -8.79 -1.31 -7.63
C SER A 69 -7.47 -1.19 -6.90
N GLU A 70 -6.90 -2.33 -6.57
CA GLU A 70 -5.52 -2.40 -6.15
C GLU A 70 -4.70 -1.68 -7.22
N GLU A 71 -4.08 -0.56 -6.91
CA GLU A 71 -3.17 0.09 -7.83
C GLU A 71 -1.85 -0.66 -7.78
N VAL A 72 -1.38 -1.10 -8.94
CA VAL A 72 -0.13 -1.86 -9.05
C VAL A 72 0.87 -1.06 -9.87
N TYR A 73 1.98 -0.68 -9.24
CA TYR A 73 3.15 -0.15 -9.92
C TYR A 73 4.14 -1.27 -10.16
N THR A 74 4.57 -1.46 -11.40
CA THR A 74 5.59 -2.47 -11.76
C THR A 74 6.70 -1.85 -12.60
N GLN A 75 7.95 -2.19 -12.27
CA GLN A 75 9.10 -1.75 -13.04
C GLN A 75 10.22 -2.81 -13.03
N ASN A 76 10.52 -3.37 -14.20
CA ASN A 76 11.60 -4.33 -14.39
C ASN A 76 12.82 -3.75 -15.12
N PHE A 77 12.78 -2.47 -15.50
CA PHE A 77 13.83 -1.70 -16.13
C PHE A 77 14.39 -2.23 -17.48
N ASP A 78 13.96 -3.38 -17.96
CA ASP A 78 14.49 -4.06 -19.16
C ASP A 78 14.29 -3.26 -20.45
N ASP A 79 13.27 -2.42 -20.53
CA ASP A 79 12.92 -1.65 -21.72
C ASP A 79 13.75 -0.37 -21.89
N PHE A 80 14.67 -0.07 -20.96
CA PHE A 80 15.47 1.16 -20.94
C PHE A 80 16.92 0.91 -21.30
N ASN A 81 17.60 1.95 -21.83
CA ASN A 81 19.00 1.87 -22.21
C ASN A 81 19.92 2.27 -21.05
N ASP A 82 21.17 1.78 -21.08
CA ASP A 82 22.20 2.18 -20.14
C ASP A 82 22.38 3.70 -20.09
N GLY A 83 22.37 4.25 -18.88
CA GLY A 83 22.47 5.69 -18.62
C GLY A 83 21.16 6.45 -18.69
N GLU A 84 20.03 5.79 -18.98
CA GLU A 84 18.70 6.41 -18.96
C GLU A 84 18.28 6.75 -17.55
N ILE A 85 17.60 7.90 -17.38
CA ILE A 85 17.11 8.41 -16.09
C ILE A 85 15.65 8.89 -16.17
N GLU A 86 15.01 8.82 -17.35
CA GLU A 86 13.62 9.20 -17.58
C GLU A 86 12.81 7.97 -18.00
N LEU A 87 11.97 7.45 -17.14
CA LEU A 87 11.19 6.23 -17.38
C LEU A 87 9.84 6.52 -18.04
N GLY A 88 9.37 7.78 -17.99
CA GLY A 88 8.14 8.20 -18.67
C GLY A 88 6.84 7.84 -17.94
N ASP A 89 6.93 7.24 -16.77
CA ASP A 89 5.82 6.81 -15.90
C ASP A 89 5.53 7.80 -14.75
N GLY A 90 6.26 8.91 -14.70
CA GLY A 90 6.19 9.92 -13.64
C GLY A 90 7.20 9.70 -12.52
N SER A 91 7.89 8.57 -12.47
CA SER A 91 8.97 8.35 -11.53
C SER A 91 10.20 9.22 -11.82
N ILE A 92 11.03 9.47 -10.81
CA ILE A 92 12.22 10.33 -10.91
C ILE A 92 13.44 9.58 -10.41
N ILE A 93 14.43 9.41 -11.27
CA ILE A 93 15.79 8.99 -10.91
C ILE A 93 16.62 10.26 -10.69
N ALA A 94 17.22 10.42 -9.51
CA ALA A 94 18.02 11.59 -9.16
C ALA A 94 19.34 11.20 -8.48
N GLY A 95 20.35 12.08 -8.62
CA GLY A 95 21.66 11.88 -8.02
C GLY A 95 22.73 11.53 -9.05
N ALA A 96 23.99 11.59 -8.63
CA ALA A 96 25.13 11.52 -9.55
C ALA A 96 25.44 10.10 -10.04
N ALA A 97 25.00 9.08 -9.32
CA ALA A 97 25.27 7.68 -9.61
C ALA A 97 24.07 6.92 -10.15
N ALA A 98 22.85 7.46 -9.97
CA ALA A 98 21.61 6.75 -10.32
C ALA A 98 21.36 6.79 -11.83
N SER A 99 21.19 5.63 -12.43
CA SER A 99 20.78 5.43 -13.83
C SER A 99 20.44 3.98 -14.11
N ILE A 100 19.84 3.70 -15.25
CA ILE A 100 19.66 2.32 -15.71
C ILE A 100 21.00 1.77 -16.21
N GLN A 101 21.33 0.55 -15.82
CA GLN A 101 22.51 -0.18 -16.23
C GLN A 101 22.21 -1.68 -16.39
N GLY A 102 22.33 -2.20 -17.60
CA GLY A 102 22.10 -3.61 -17.91
C GLY A 102 20.66 -4.07 -17.64
N GLY A 103 19.67 -3.19 -17.88
CA GLY A 103 18.25 -3.49 -17.61
C GLY A 103 17.87 -3.44 -16.13
N ARG A 104 18.66 -2.80 -15.28
CA ARG A 104 18.38 -2.65 -13.82
C ARG A 104 18.62 -1.21 -13.39
N LEU A 105 17.99 -0.78 -12.32
CA LEU A 105 18.26 0.50 -11.69
C LEU A 105 19.52 0.41 -10.83
N GLN A 106 20.59 1.09 -11.21
CA GLN A 106 21.76 1.29 -10.37
C GLN A 106 21.60 2.57 -9.54
N LEU A 107 21.70 2.48 -8.22
CA LEU A 107 21.60 3.62 -7.30
C LEU A 107 22.96 4.10 -6.79
N THR A 108 23.93 3.21 -6.62
CA THR A 108 25.31 3.55 -6.21
C THR A 108 26.32 2.84 -7.09
N ILE A 109 27.54 3.38 -7.13
CA ILE A 109 28.65 2.85 -7.95
C ILE A 109 29.86 2.66 -7.05
N ASP A 110 30.39 1.42 -7.02
CA ASP A 110 31.64 1.11 -6.36
C ASP A 110 32.82 1.91 -7.00
N GLY A 111 33.70 2.44 -6.18
CA GLY A 111 34.80 3.31 -6.64
C GLY A 111 34.39 4.76 -6.92
N GLN A 112 33.14 5.15 -6.83
CA GLN A 112 32.70 6.55 -6.84
C GLN A 112 32.81 7.17 -5.44
N GLY A 113 33.36 8.39 -5.35
CA GLY A 113 33.36 9.14 -4.09
C GLY A 113 31.99 9.75 -3.80
N LEU A 114 31.85 10.32 -2.60
CA LEU A 114 30.66 11.00 -2.02
C LEU A 114 29.49 11.25 -2.97
N GLY A 115 28.40 10.55 -2.82
CA GLY A 115 27.21 10.72 -3.64
C GLY A 115 25.94 10.31 -2.93
N PHE A 116 24.85 10.99 -3.24
CA PHE A 116 23.50 10.61 -2.88
C PHE A 116 22.73 10.32 -4.16
N SER A 117 21.86 9.34 -4.11
CA SER A 117 20.98 8.97 -5.19
C SER A 117 19.59 8.63 -4.68
N SER A 118 18.58 8.83 -5.50
CA SER A 118 17.23 8.39 -5.19
C SER A 118 16.49 7.93 -6.44
N PHE A 119 15.51 7.08 -6.20
CA PHE A 119 14.46 6.74 -7.14
C PHE A 119 13.13 6.96 -6.45
N SER A 120 12.33 7.86 -7.00
CA SER A 120 11.05 8.28 -6.42
C SER A 120 9.91 7.85 -7.32
N ILE A 121 8.89 7.23 -6.72
CA ILE A 121 7.68 6.78 -7.36
C ILE A 121 6.56 7.75 -6.95
N PRO A 122 5.71 8.20 -7.90
CA PRO A 122 4.60 9.11 -7.59
C PRO A 122 3.69 8.58 -6.49
N PRO A 123 2.91 9.46 -5.83
CA PRO A 123 1.83 9.03 -4.97
C PRO A 123 0.89 8.04 -5.65
N MET A 124 0.50 7.01 -4.94
CA MET A 124 -0.38 5.95 -5.43
C MET A 124 -1.70 5.99 -4.67
N GLU A 125 -2.81 5.81 -5.40
CA GLU A 125 -4.16 5.75 -4.81
C GLU A 125 -4.24 4.59 -3.81
N ASP A 126 -5.00 4.75 -2.74
CA ASP A 126 -5.18 3.78 -1.66
C ASP A 126 -3.90 3.35 -0.92
N SER A 127 -2.77 4.03 -1.12
CA SER A 127 -1.55 3.73 -0.35
C SER A 127 -1.69 4.05 1.15
N SER A 128 -2.63 4.91 1.52
CA SER A 128 -2.98 5.19 2.91
C SER A 128 -3.73 4.04 3.59
N LYS A 129 -4.37 3.16 2.83
CA LYS A 129 -5.07 1.97 3.32
C LYS A 129 -4.12 0.77 3.51
N GLY A 130 -2.93 0.85 2.96
CA GLY A 130 -1.87 -0.13 3.08
C GLY A 130 -1.10 -0.30 1.78
N PHE A 131 0.03 -0.98 1.87
CA PHE A 131 0.82 -1.35 0.70
C PHE A 131 1.69 -2.58 0.97
N ARG A 132 2.01 -3.26 -0.11
CA ARG A 132 3.07 -4.28 -0.18
C ARG A 132 4.01 -3.95 -1.31
N MET A 133 5.30 -4.01 -1.06
CA MET A 133 6.36 -3.79 -2.04
C MET A 133 7.30 -4.98 -2.07
N THR A 134 7.62 -5.46 -3.26
CA THR A 134 8.64 -6.49 -3.47
C THR A 134 9.62 -6.05 -4.55
N PHE A 135 10.88 -6.38 -4.38
CA PHE A 135 11.91 -6.14 -5.40
C PHE A 135 13.10 -7.06 -5.22
N ASP A 136 13.83 -7.28 -6.32
CA ASP A 136 15.12 -7.93 -6.31
C ASP A 136 16.23 -6.89 -6.12
N TYR A 137 17.30 -7.28 -5.42
CA TYR A 137 18.47 -6.42 -5.25
C TYR A 137 19.77 -7.20 -5.46
N GLU A 138 20.80 -6.48 -5.86
CA GLU A 138 22.19 -6.93 -5.85
C GLU A 138 23.06 -5.83 -5.25
N MET A 139 23.88 -6.17 -4.26
CA MET A 139 24.94 -5.30 -3.75
C MET A 139 26.29 -5.96 -3.97
N TYR A 140 27.24 -5.16 -4.41
CA TYR A 140 28.61 -5.61 -4.66
C TYR A 140 29.62 -4.60 -4.13
N ASP A 141 30.64 -5.10 -3.45
CA ASP A 141 31.82 -4.33 -3.06
C ASP A 141 33.11 -4.98 -3.61
N SER A 142 34.03 -4.17 -4.11
CA SER A 142 35.28 -4.66 -4.69
C SER A 142 36.36 -4.81 -3.61
N VAL A 143 37.16 -5.86 -3.75
CA VAL A 143 38.23 -6.20 -2.79
C VAL A 143 39.22 -5.04 -2.60
N GLY A 144 39.39 -4.59 -1.37
CA GLY A 144 40.58 -3.89 -0.89
C GLY A 144 40.62 -2.38 -1.10
N ALA A 145 39.48 -1.75 -1.36
CA ALA A 145 39.42 -0.29 -1.42
C ALA A 145 39.06 0.34 -0.08
N ASN A 146 37.99 -0.07 0.53
CA ASN A 146 37.47 0.33 1.84
C ASN A 146 36.29 -0.62 2.15
N ASP A 147 35.83 -0.70 3.39
CA ASP A 147 34.63 -1.47 3.73
C ASP A 147 33.41 -0.98 2.91
N PRO A 148 32.42 -1.84 2.64
CA PRO A 148 31.17 -1.43 1.97
C PRO A 148 30.47 -0.31 2.71
N ALA A 149 29.83 0.60 2.00
CA ALA A 149 29.14 1.77 2.55
C ALA A 149 28.26 2.52 1.54
N ASP A 150 27.33 3.35 1.98
CA ASP A 150 26.78 3.47 3.36
C ASP A 150 25.54 2.57 3.49
N GLY A 151 24.96 2.08 2.35
CA GLY A 151 23.73 1.33 2.28
C GLY A 151 22.61 2.08 1.55
N PHE A 152 21.37 1.72 1.86
CA PHE A 152 20.19 2.35 1.27
C PHE A 152 18.98 2.26 2.18
N SER A 153 17.95 3.03 1.85
CA SER A 153 16.65 3.00 2.52
C SER A 153 15.52 3.07 1.53
N ILE A 154 14.39 2.49 1.90
CA ILE A 154 13.10 2.64 1.23
C ILE A 154 12.22 3.45 2.16
N ASN A 155 11.58 4.49 1.65
CA ASN A 155 10.83 5.45 2.43
C ASN A 155 9.42 5.58 1.86
N TYR A 156 8.42 5.55 2.74
CA TYR A 156 7.04 5.90 2.42
C TYR A 156 6.64 7.10 3.29
N GLY A 157 6.36 8.23 2.65
CA GLY A 157 6.06 9.45 3.42
C GLY A 157 5.92 10.71 2.58
N GLY A 158 5.79 11.84 3.27
CA GLY A 158 5.56 13.15 2.68
C GLY A 158 6.79 13.83 2.07
N ALA A 159 7.84 13.10 1.70
CA ALA A 159 9.00 13.67 1.03
C ALA A 159 8.70 14.02 -0.43
N ALA A 160 9.33 15.08 -0.94
CA ALA A 160 9.15 15.49 -2.33
C ALA A 160 9.82 14.51 -3.30
N MET A 161 9.22 14.31 -4.47
CA MET A 161 9.80 13.56 -5.58
C MET A 161 11.20 14.08 -5.94
N GLY A 162 12.16 13.17 -6.08
CA GLY A 162 13.56 13.50 -6.38
C GLY A 162 14.38 14.01 -5.20
N GLU A 163 13.82 14.04 -3.97
CA GLU A 163 14.57 14.34 -2.76
C GLU A 163 15.64 13.27 -2.52
N LEU A 164 16.82 13.71 -2.06
CA LEU A 164 17.96 12.84 -1.79
C LEU A 164 18.03 12.54 -0.29
N GLY A 165 17.67 11.33 0.09
CA GLY A 165 17.74 10.84 1.46
C GLY A 165 19.10 10.31 1.87
N SER A 166 19.18 9.78 3.08
CA SER A 166 20.33 9.07 3.64
C SER A 166 20.04 7.56 3.68
N ALA A 167 21.07 6.76 3.58
CA ALA A 167 20.95 5.31 3.76
C ALA A 167 20.69 4.93 5.23
N GLU A 168 21.25 5.68 6.16
CA GLU A 168 21.21 5.38 7.59
C GLU A 168 20.04 6.04 8.33
N GLU A 169 19.49 7.09 7.77
CA GLU A 169 18.42 7.88 8.39
C GLU A 169 17.21 8.04 7.44
N GLY A 170 17.25 7.40 6.28
CA GLY A 170 16.22 7.53 5.28
C GLY A 170 15.93 8.98 4.91
N MET A 171 14.66 9.35 4.87
CA MET A 171 14.19 10.72 4.71
C MET A 171 14.02 11.45 6.05
N ASN A 172 14.35 10.82 7.16
CA ASN A 172 14.27 11.39 8.48
C ASN A 172 15.12 12.68 8.58
N GLY A 173 14.64 13.69 9.27
CA GLY A 173 15.35 14.96 9.40
C GLY A 173 15.33 15.86 8.15
N LYS A 174 14.69 15.50 7.06
CA LYS A 174 14.50 16.33 5.86
C LYS A 174 13.33 17.30 5.93
N GLY A 175 12.77 17.52 7.13
CA GLY A 175 11.59 18.36 7.34
C GLY A 175 10.28 17.65 6.99
N VAL A 176 10.35 16.34 6.81
CA VAL A 176 9.19 15.48 6.60
C VAL A 176 8.42 15.35 7.89
N GLN A 177 7.10 15.45 7.84
CA GLN A 177 6.24 15.31 9.02
C GLN A 177 5.91 13.86 9.30
N GLU A 178 5.64 13.07 8.25
CA GLU A 178 5.28 11.67 8.30
C GLU A 178 6.21 10.89 7.38
N ASN A 179 6.82 9.82 7.89
CA ASN A 179 7.70 8.94 7.12
C ASN A 179 7.88 7.60 7.82
N LEU A 180 7.83 6.51 7.07
CA LEU A 180 8.38 5.21 7.45
C LEU A 180 9.62 4.95 6.61
N SER A 181 10.68 4.48 7.24
CA SER A 181 11.96 4.12 6.61
C SER A 181 12.30 2.67 6.90
N PHE A 182 12.62 1.94 5.86
CA PHE A 182 13.14 0.57 5.87
C PHE A 182 14.58 0.65 5.39
N GLU A 183 15.54 0.41 6.29
CA GLU A 183 16.94 0.79 6.10
C GLU A 183 17.84 -0.42 6.10
N VAL A 184 18.81 -0.44 5.18
CA VAL A 184 19.88 -1.42 5.09
C VAL A 184 21.19 -0.68 5.21
N ASP A 185 21.78 -0.69 6.40
CA ASP A 185 23.08 -0.10 6.70
C ASP A 185 24.20 -1.11 6.45
N THR A 186 25.09 -0.80 5.54
CA THR A 186 26.25 -1.63 5.21
C THR A 186 27.56 -1.06 5.80
N TRP A 187 27.50 0.12 6.41
CA TRP A 187 28.69 0.79 6.95
C TRP A 187 28.97 0.42 8.42
N ARG A 188 30.22 0.13 8.71
CA ARG A 188 30.71 -0.12 10.08
C ARG A 188 31.16 1.17 10.74
N ASN A 189 30.31 1.74 11.58
CA ASN A 189 30.64 2.91 12.38
C ASN A 189 31.46 2.55 13.64
N GLY A 190 32.70 2.12 13.45
CA GLY A 190 33.57 1.70 14.55
C GLY A 190 33.17 0.36 15.16
N ASP A 191 32.66 0.37 16.40
CA ASP A 191 32.13 -0.82 17.06
C ASP A 191 30.62 -1.03 16.80
N VAL A 192 29.96 -0.11 16.10
CA VAL A 192 28.57 -0.24 15.68
C VAL A 192 28.54 -0.98 14.36
N GLU A 193 27.73 -1.96 14.30
CA GLU A 193 27.68 -2.96 13.25
C GLU A 193 26.69 -2.53 12.19
N GLN A 194 26.86 -3.08 10.99
CA GLN A 194 25.86 -3.08 9.93
C GLN A 194 24.53 -3.62 10.44
N GLY A 195 23.44 -3.28 9.80
CA GLY A 195 22.13 -3.76 10.21
C GLY A 195 21.01 -3.48 9.24
N VAL A 196 19.87 -4.05 9.56
CA VAL A 196 18.58 -3.77 8.91
C VAL A 196 17.65 -3.22 9.97
N ASN A 197 16.94 -2.15 9.66
CA ASN A 197 16.05 -1.55 10.64
C ASN A 197 14.76 -0.96 10.02
N ILE A 198 13.76 -0.74 10.88
CA ILE A 198 12.58 0.07 10.61
C ILE A 198 12.63 1.28 11.52
N SER A 199 12.51 2.46 10.96
CA SER A 199 12.46 3.75 11.66
C SER A 199 11.37 4.64 11.08
N GLY A 200 11.14 5.82 11.65
CA GLY A 200 10.17 6.74 11.09
C GLY A 200 10.02 8.07 11.80
N TYR A 201 9.12 8.88 11.27
CA TYR A 201 8.67 10.16 11.81
C TYR A 201 7.15 10.23 11.82
N SER A 202 6.59 10.76 12.90
CA SER A 202 5.18 11.10 12.99
C SER A 202 5.01 12.49 13.59
N SER A 203 4.16 13.30 12.97
CA SER A 203 3.93 14.70 13.37
C SER A 203 5.23 15.49 13.54
N GLY A 204 6.22 15.21 12.67
CA GLY A 204 7.53 15.85 12.68
C GLY A 204 8.44 15.46 13.86
N ARG A 205 8.14 14.36 14.54
CA ARG A 205 8.95 13.79 15.62
C ARG A 205 9.45 12.41 15.21
N GLU A 206 10.69 12.14 15.55
CA GLU A 206 11.27 10.82 15.38
C GLU A 206 10.52 9.79 16.22
N LEU A 207 10.07 8.72 15.59
CA LEU A 207 9.59 7.55 16.28
C LEU A 207 10.79 6.82 16.92
N PRO A 208 10.61 6.14 18.05
CA PRO A 208 11.65 5.24 18.55
C PRO A 208 12.01 4.24 17.45
N GLN A 209 13.25 3.74 17.45
CA GLN A 209 13.65 2.66 16.54
C GLN A 209 12.68 1.47 16.71
N LEU A 210 11.92 1.21 15.64
CA LEU A 210 10.79 0.29 15.73
C LEU A 210 11.25 -1.17 15.73
N ALA A 211 12.18 -1.50 14.82
CA ALA A 211 12.82 -2.82 14.76
C ALA A 211 14.26 -2.68 14.30
N PHE A 212 15.14 -3.58 14.74
CA PHE A 212 16.54 -3.58 14.36
C PHE A 212 17.15 -4.98 14.47
N THR A 213 17.87 -5.40 13.43
CA THR A 213 18.79 -6.53 13.50
C THR A 213 20.21 -6.06 13.23
N ASN A 214 21.14 -6.60 13.98
CA ASN A 214 22.55 -6.23 13.99
C ASN A 214 23.37 -7.39 13.45
N GLY A 215 24.25 -7.12 12.49
CA GLY A 215 25.09 -8.16 11.91
C GLY A 215 25.72 -7.71 10.60
N VAL A 216 26.62 -8.52 10.10
CA VAL A 216 27.24 -8.26 8.79
C VAL A 216 26.21 -8.39 7.69
N ILE A 217 26.02 -7.32 6.92
CA ILE A 217 25.12 -7.29 5.76
C ILE A 217 25.89 -7.62 4.49
N LEU A 218 27.03 -6.97 4.29
CA LEU A 218 27.93 -7.13 3.15
C LEU A 218 29.38 -7.08 3.65
N ASP A 219 30.23 -7.99 3.22
CA ASP A 219 31.67 -7.99 3.48
C ASP A 219 32.47 -7.48 2.27
N ASP A 220 33.69 -7.00 2.53
CA ASP A 220 34.68 -6.58 1.51
C ASP A 220 34.88 -7.67 0.45
N GLY A 221 34.71 -7.32 -0.79
CA GLY A 221 34.84 -8.21 -1.94
C GLY A 221 33.72 -9.22 -2.14
N GLN A 222 32.58 -9.02 -1.52
CA GLN A 222 31.42 -9.88 -1.69
C GLN A 222 30.39 -9.28 -2.66
N THR A 223 29.57 -10.18 -3.22
CA THR A 223 28.28 -9.89 -3.80
C THR A 223 27.20 -10.57 -2.95
N VAL A 224 26.16 -9.84 -2.63
CA VAL A 224 24.93 -10.39 -2.05
C VAL A 224 23.77 -10.02 -2.98
N GLU A 225 22.90 -10.97 -3.20
CA GLU A 225 21.71 -10.83 -4.03
C GLU A 225 20.53 -11.55 -3.39
N GLY A 226 19.34 -11.00 -3.56
CA GLY A 226 18.14 -11.60 -3.00
C GLY A 226 16.90 -10.74 -3.26
N THR A 227 15.91 -10.95 -2.43
CA THR A 227 14.64 -10.22 -2.49
C THR A 227 14.40 -9.48 -1.20
N MET A 228 13.67 -8.37 -1.31
CA MET A 228 13.11 -7.65 -0.17
C MET A 228 11.62 -7.54 -0.33
N GLU A 229 10.91 -7.75 0.77
CA GLU A 229 9.50 -7.54 0.90
C GLU A 229 9.25 -6.55 2.04
N ILE A 230 8.49 -5.52 1.75
CA ILE A 230 8.12 -4.46 2.67
C ILE A 230 6.62 -4.32 2.60
N SER A 231 5.96 -4.22 3.75
CA SER A 231 4.54 -3.89 3.80
C SER A 231 4.22 -3.00 5.00
N TRP A 232 3.13 -2.31 4.89
CA TRP A 232 2.52 -1.59 6.00
C TRP A 232 1.01 -1.57 5.81
N TYR A 233 0.30 -1.82 6.90
CA TYR A 233 -1.17 -1.77 6.94
C TYR A 233 -1.62 -1.08 8.24
N PRO A 234 -2.68 -0.25 8.19
CA PRO A 234 -3.28 0.32 9.39
C PRO A 234 -3.64 -0.75 10.42
N GLY A 235 -3.37 -0.49 11.70
CA GLY A 235 -3.65 -1.45 12.76
C GLY A 235 -2.71 -2.63 12.86
N LYS A 236 -2.21 -3.14 11.74
CA LYS A 236 -1.27 -4.27 11.72
C LYS A 236 0.19 -3.84 11.92
N GLY A 237 0.60 -2.75 11.30
CA GLY A 237 1.96 -2.24 11.39
C GLY A 237 2.81 -2.50 10.14
N ALA A 238 4.13 -2.39 10.28
CA ALA A 238 5.10 -2.54 9.21
C ALA A 238 5.81 -3.88 9.24
N SER A 239 6.08 -4.45 8.07
CA SER A 239 6.91 -5.66 7.93
C SER A 239 8.07 -5.39 7.00
N PHE A 240 9.24 -5.98 7.30
CA PHE A 240 10.43 -5.91 6.48
C PHE A 240 11.15 -7.24 6.49
N ILE A 241 11.05 -7.98 5.41
CA ILE A 241 11.63 -9.31 5.22
C ILE A 241 12.70 -9.22 4.15
N THR A 242 13.88 -9.72 4.44
CA THR A 242 15.01 -9.74 3.51
C THR A 242 15.52 -11.16 3.31
N THR A 243 16.00 -11.46 2.10
CA THR A 243 16.69 -12.72 1.78
C THR A 243 18.02 -12.39 1.11
N GLY A 244 19.01 -13.29 1.21
CA GLY A 244 20.27 -13.15 0.49
C GLY A 244 21.33 -12.29 1.17
N LEU A 245 20.99 -11.50 2.20
CA LEU A 245 21.98 -10.82 3.03
C LEU A 245 22.74 -11.80 3.92
N ASN A 246 23.96 -11.45 4.33
CA ASN A 246 24.66 -12.25 5.33
C ASN A 246 23.92 -12.30 6.67
N THR A 247 23.21 -11.21 7.01
CA THR A 247 22.27 -11.16 8.12
C THR A 247 20.93 -10.64 7.60
N ASN A 248 19.95 -11.53 7.48
CA ASN A 248 18.61 -11.16 7.03
C ASN A 248 17.76 -10.60 8.17
N ALA A 249 16.83 -9.71 7.83
CA ALA A 249 15.73 -9.31 8.68
C ALA A 249 14.49 -10.17 8.40
N ASP A 250 13.70 -10.34 9.44
CA ASP A 250 12.41 -11.03 9.43
C ASP A 250 11.54 -10.30 10.47
N PHE A 251 11.16 -9.07 10.11
CA PHE A 251 10.32 -8.23 10.95
C PHE A 251 8.90 -8.29 10.41
N GLU A 252 7.99 -8.77 11.21
CA GLU A 252 6.56 -8.86 10.90
C GLU A 252 5.75 -8.02 11.88
N ASP A 253 4.77 -7.31 11.38
CA ASP A 253 3.74 -6.60 12.13
C ASP A 253 4.28 -5.69 13.25
N VAL A 254 5.33 -4.96 12.91
CA VAL A 254 5.99 -4.02 13.84
C VAL A 254 5.11 -2.79 14.02
N GLU A 255 4.66 -2.54 15.25
CA GLU A 255 3.84 -1.37 15.56
C GLU A 255 4.52 -0.08 15.11
N THR A 256 3.83 0.73 14.32
CA THR A 256 4.33 2.00 13.79
C THR A 256 3.87 3.22 14.59
N GLY A 257 3.25 3.00 15.73
CA GLY A 257 2.77 4.05 16.63
C GLY A 257 1.76 4.97 15.94
N ASN A 258 1.96 6.27 16.07
CA ASN A 258 1.06 7.29 15.50
C ASN A 258 1.47 7.70 14.07
N PHE A 259 2.02 6.80 13.25
CA PHE A 259 2.29 7.11 11.85
C PHE A 259 0.97 7.30 11.10
N ILE A 260 0.85 8.42 10.40
CA ILE A 260 -0.33 8.79 9.62
C ILE A 260 0.01 8.65 8.14
N ALA A 261 -0.57 7.67 7.49
CA ALA A 261 -0.44 7.47 6.04
C ALA A 261 -1.32 8.46 5.25
N SER A 262 -0.98 8.66 3.98
CA SER A 262 -1.74 9.52 3.07
C SER A 262 -1.50 9.06 1.63
N ASP A 263 -2.53 9.10 0.79
CA ASP A 263 -2.38 8.83 -0.65
C ASP A 263 -1.52 9.88 -1.38
N ASP A 264 -1.22 11.00 -0.73
CA ASP A 264 -0.24 11.99 -1.22
C ASP A 264 1.22 11.60 -0.90
N HIS A 265 1.45 10.52 -0.14
CA HIS A 265 2.79 10.05 0.17
C HIS A 265 3.47 9.40 -1.04
N THR A 266 4.79 9.54 -1.10
CA THR A 266 5.64 8.99 -2.15
C THR A 266 6.46 7.81 -1.63
N PHE A 267 6.79 6.87 -2.52
CA PHE A 267 7.79 5.85 -2.25
C PHE A 267 9.15 6.32 -2.79
N ILE A 268 10.16 6.32 -1.95
CA ILE A 268 11.51 6.80 -2.34
C ILE A 268 12.57 5.80 -1.88
N PHE A 269 13.27 5.23 -2.84
CA PHE A 269 14.55 4.57 -2.60
C PHE A 269 15.62 5.65 -2.47
N SER A 270 16.39 5.61 -1.40
CA SER A 270 17.50 6.53 -1.15
C SER A 270 18.77 5.75 -0.88
N ALA A 271 19.85 6.11 -1.54
CA ALA A 271 21.13 5.47 -1.36
C ALA A 271 22.25 6.51 -1.23
N ARG A 272 23.30 6.13 -0.51
CA ARG A 272 24.48 6.99 -0.30
C ARG A 272 25.75 6.16 -0.40
N VAL A 273 26.79 6.79 -0.93
CA VAL A 273 28.17 6.34 -0.78
C VAL A 273 29.02 7.45 -0.22
N GLY A 274 29.97 7.09 0.64
CA GLY A 274 30.88 7.99 1.34
C GLY A 274 32.31 7.91 0.81
N GLY A 275 33.26 7.75 1.71
CA GLY A 275 34.65 7.44 1.42
C GLY A 275 34.87 5.94 1.17
N ALA A 276 33.98 5.11 1.62
CA ALA A 276 33.75 3.74 1.29
C ALA A 276 32.53 3.69 0.35
N ASN A 277 32.36 2.65 -0.44
CA ASN A 277 31.32 2.59 -1.47
C ASN A 277 31.01 1.16 -1.89
N GLN A 278 29.90 0.99 -2.58
CA GLN A 278 29.41 -0.28 -3.12
C GLN A 278 28.54 -0.02 -4.34
N ASP A 279 28.39 -1.00 -5.21
CA ASP A 279 27.30 -1.03 -6.19
C ASP A 279 25.99 -1.44 -5.51
N LEU A 280 24.88 -0.81 -5.91
CA LEU A 280 23.53 -1.23 -5.55
C LEU A 280 22.66 -1.23 -6.80
N PHE A 281 22.08 -2.36 -7.11
CA PHE A 281 21.10 -2.55 -8.17
C PHE A 281 19.75 -2.97 -7.57
N ILE A 282 18.67 -2.45 -8.18
CA ILE A 282 17.28 -2.79 -7.92
C ILE A 282 16.65 -3.28 -9.22
N ASP A 283 15.82 -4.30 -9.13
CA ASP A 283 15.10 -4.89 -10.26
C ASP A 283 13.77 -5.50 -9.82
N ASN A 284 12.90 -5.83 -10.80
CA ASN A 284 11.63 -6.51 -10.60
C ASN A 284 10.77 -5.89 -9.48
N LEU A 285 10.72 -4.55 -9.46
CA LEU A 285 9.96 -3.82 -8.46
C LEU A 285 8.45 -3.94 -8.72
N ILE A 286 7.72 -4.32 -7.70
CA ILE A 286 6.26 -4.35 -7.65
C ILE A 286 5.82 -3.63 -6.39
N ILE A 287 4.87 -2.70 -6.51
CA ILE A 287 4.19 -2.07 -5.39
C ILE A 287 2.69 -2.25 -5.62
N GLU A 288 2.03 -2.84 -4.66
CA GLU A 288 0.59 -3.06 -4.58
C GLU A 288 0.07 -2.16 -3.46
N THR A 289 -0.94 -1.33 -3.74
CA THR A 289 -1.55 -0.45 -2.74
C THR A 289 -3.00 -0.81 -2.53
N GLY A 290 -3.54 -0.47 -1.38
CA GLY A 290 -4.89 -0.82 -0.98
C GLY A 290 -4.90 -1.80 0.19
N ALA A 291 -6.09 -2.22 0.52
CA ALA A 291 -6.36 -2.95 1.74
C ALA A 291 -5.90 -4.42 1.76
N GLY A 292 -5.44 -4.98 0.66
CA GLY A 292 -5.12 -6.41 0.58
C GLY A 292 -6.32 -7.28 0.21
N GLU A 293 -6.28 -8.59 0.57
CA GLU A 293 -7.38 -9.52 0.35
C GLU A 293 -8.60 -9.18 1.22
N ASP A 294 -9.79 -9.44 0.71
CA ASP A 294 -11.10 -9.33 1.36
C ASP A 294 -11.84 -10.64 1.06
N MET A 295 -11.74 -11.60 1.99
CA MET A 295 -12.09 -13.01 1.74
C MET A 295 -13.59 -13.23 1.73
N ASP A 296 -14.35 -12.50 2.54
CA ASP A 296 -15.82 -12.60 2.61
C ASP A 296 -16.52 -11.56 1.73
N GLY A 297 -15.80 -10.54 1.23
CA GLY A 297 -16.28 -9.57 0.25
C GLY A 297 -17.17 -8.48 0.82
N ASP A 298 -17.04 -8.15 2.10
CA ASP A 298 -17.86 -7.15 2.78
C ASP A 298 -17.29 -5.72 2.66
N GLY A 299 -16.05 -5.58 2.17
CA GLY A 299 -15.35 -4.31 1.97
C GLY A 299 -14.33 -3.98 3.06
N LEU A 300 -14.17 -4.84 4.06
CA LEU A 300 -13.09 -4.77 5.03
C LEU A 300 -11.94 -5.70 4.59
N PRO A 301 -10.70 -5.25 4.72
CA PRO A 301 -9.57 -6.11 4.38
C PRO A 301 -9.31 -7.16 5.45
N ASP A 302 -8.98 -8.40 5.04
CA ASP A 302 -8.61 -9.50 5.94
C ASP A 302 -7.56 -9.09 6.98
N VAL A 303 -6.57 -8.29 6.54
CA VAL A 303 -5.48 -7.82 7.42
C VAL A 303 -5.96 -6.82 8.47
N TRP A 304 -6.93 -5.95 8.12
CA TRP A 304 -7.51 -5.01 9.07
C TRP A 304 -8.44 -5.73 10.06
N GLU A 305 -9.25 -6.64 9.57
CA GLU A 305 -10.16 -7.44 10.40
C GLU A 305 -9.38 -8.27 11.41
N THR A 306 -8.35 -9.01 10.96
CA THR A 306 -7.48 -9.79 11.85
C THR A 306 -6.79 -8.91 12.90
N ALA A 307 -6.32 -7.70 12.52
CA ALA A 307 -5.68 -6.76 13.45
C ALA A 307 -6.63 -6.20 14.50
N ASN A 308 -7.94 -6.20 14.19
CA ASN A 308 -9.00 -5.68 15.05
C ASN A 308 -9.86 -6.78 15.71
N ASP A 309 -9.35 -8.03 15.79
CA ASP A 309 -10.04 -9.16 16.39
C ASP A 309 -11.41 -9.49 15.73
N LEU A 310 -11.57 -9.18 14.42
CA LEU A 310 -12.67 -9.58 13.57
C LEU A 310 -12.32 -10.85 12.78
N ASP A 311 -13.33 -11.54 12.25
CA ASP A 311 -13.16 -12.78 11.47
C ASP A 311 -13.24 -12.49 9.96
N PRO A 312 -12.12 -12.54 9.19
CA PRO A 312 -12.08 -12.23 7.77
C PRO A 312 -12.91 -13.15 6.85
N GLU A 313 -13.51 -14.20 7.40
CA GLU A 313 -14.37 -15.13 6.64
C GLU A 313 -15.87 -14.91 6.98
N ASP A 314 -16.25 -13.92 7.81
CA ASP A 314 -17.63 -13.75 8.34
C ASP A 314 -18.14 -12.30 8.14
N ASP A 315 -18.78 -12.03 7.00
CA ASP A 315 -19.44 -10.76 6.65
C ASP A 315 -20.64 -10.37 7.51
N THR A 316 -20.86 -11.04 8.68
CA THR A 316 -22.09 -10.89 9.46
C THR A 316 -21.88 -10.49 10.92
N GLY A 317 -22.90 -9.83 11.49
CA GLY A 317 -22.93 -9.47 12.90
C GLY A 317 -21.83 -8.48 13.27
N ASP A 318 -21.15 -8.70 14.38
CA ASP A 318 -20.10 -7.82 14.87
C ASP A 318 -18.77 -7.97 14.06
N ASN A 319 -18.64 -8.99 13.22
CA ASN A 319 -17.45 -9.18 12.38
C ASN A 319 -17.51 -8.40 11.06
N GLY A 320 -18.69 -8.31 10.44
CA GLY A 320 -18.81 -7.71 9.11
C GLY A 320 -18.80 -6.17 9.12
N ALA A 321 -18.70 -5.58 7.94
CA ALA A 321 -18.60 -4.13 7.72
C ALA A 321 -19.70 -3.28 8.37
N GLU A 322 -20.92 -3.82 8.52
CA GLU A 322 -22.05 -3.15 9.18
C GLU A 322 -22.08 -3.41 10.71
N GLY A 323 -21.10 -4.14 11.27
CA GLY A 323 -20.95 -4.41 12.69
C GLY A 323 -20.59 -3.15 13.49
N ASP A 324 -20.82 -3.21 14.82
CA ASP A 324 -20.48 -2.16 15.79
C ASP A 324 -20.21 -2.88 17.13
N PRO A 325 -19.03 -3.55 17.26
CA PRO A 325 -18.77 -4.43 18.41
C PRO A 325 -18.60 -3.70 19.73
N ASP A 326 -18.10 -2.46 19.74
CA ASP A 326 -17.96 -1.65 20.97
C ASP A 326 -19.17 -0.77 21.30
N ASN A 327 -20.11 -0.65 20.34
CA ASN A 327 -21.39 0.05 20.46
C ASN A 327 -21.26 1.56 20.65
N ASP A 328 -20.29 2.19 20.01
CA ASP A 328 -20.10 3.63 20.03
C ASP A 328 -20.96 4.39 19.01
N GLY A 329 -21.55 3.66 18.05
CA GLY A 329 -22.51 4.16 17.07
C GLY A 329 -21.98 4.36 15.68
N ILE A 330 -20.71 4.01 15.40
CA ILE A 330 -20.16 3.88 14.05
C ILE A 330 -19.93 2.41 13.71
N THR A 331 -19.91 2.09 12.41
CA THR A 331 -19.74 0.73 11.94
C THR A 331 -18.26 0.38 11.77
N ASN A 332 -17.92 -0.90 11.77
CA ASN A 332 -16.57 -1.36 11.44
C ASN A 332 -16.03 -0.71 10.14
N PHE A 333 -16.90 -0.56 9.14
CA PHE A 333 -16.50 0.09 7.88
C PHE A 333 -16.20 1.58 8.06
N ASP A 334 -17.03 2.31 8.81
CA ASP A 334 -16.79 3.71 9.14
C ASP A 334 -15.51 3.86 9.97
N GLU A 335 -15.21 2.93 10.87
CA GLU A 335 -14.00 2.90 11.67
C GLU A 335 -12.75 2.61 10.82
N TYR A 336 -12.87 1.65 9.89
CA TYR A 336 -11.83 1.41 8.89
C TYR A 336 -11.50 2.67 8.07
N GLU A 337 -12.51 3.40 7.62
CA GLU A 337 -12.33 4.66 6.87
C GLU A 337 -11.78 5.79 7.77
N ASN A 338 -12.15 5.84 9.05
CA ASN A 338 -11.72 6.86 10.00
C ASN A 338 -10.38 6.54 10.68
N GLY A 339 -9.95 5.26 10.66
CA GLY A 339 -8.75 4.78 11.35
C GLY A 339 -8.93 4.59 12.84
N THR A 340 -10.18 4.48 13.33
CA THR A 340 -10.52 4.19 14.74
C THR A 340 -10.47 2.68 15.03
N ASN A 341 -10.68 2.28 16.29
CA ASN A 341 -10.56 0.91 16.72
C ASN A 341 -11.93 0.31 17.04
N PRO A 342 -12.48 -0.64 16.27
CA PRO A 342 -13.82 -1.19 16.42
C PRO A 342 -14.05 -2.01 17.70
N GLN A 343 -13.03 -2.18 18.52
CA GLN A 343 -13.12 -2.83 19.83
C GLN A 343 -13.03 -1.82 20.98
N ASN A 344 -12.95 -0.51 20.71
CA ASN A 344 -12.72 0.51 21.73
C ASN A 344 -13.50 1.80 21.43
N GLU A 345 -14.59 2.03 22.14
CA GLU A 345 -15.52 3.16 21.99
C GLU A 345 -14.88 4.57 22.02
N ASP A 346 -13.58 4.71 22.39
CA ASP A 346 -12.84 5.95 22.59
C ASP A 346 -11.37 5.67 22.24
N THR A 347 -11.02 5.83 20.95
CA THR A 347 -9.72 5.40 20.41
C THR A 347 -8.55 6.19 20.99
N ASP A 348 -8.69 7.52 21.18
CA ASP A 348 -7.61 8.39 21.68
C ASP A 348 -7.65 8.61 23.21
N ALA A 349 -8.66 8.06 23.88
CA ALA A 349 -8.85 8.05 25.33
C ALA A 349 -9.04 9.45 25.95
N ASP A 350 -9.68 10.37 25.24
CA ASP A 350 -10.00 11.71 25.72
C ASP A 350 -11.32 11.79 26.52
N GLY A 351 -12.15 10.74 26.44
CA GLY A 351 -13.41 10.59 27.13
C GLY A 351 -14.64 10.93 26.27
N LEU A 352 -14.44 11.16 24.97
CA LEU A 352 -15.50 11.20 23.95
C LEU A 352 -15.49 9.85 23.21
N ALA A 353 -16.64 9.40 22.76
CA ALA A 353 -16.71 8.22 21.92
C ALA A 353 -16.44 8.61 20.46
N ASP A 354 -15.78 7.75 19.69
CA ASP A 354 -15.40 8.00 18.28
C ASP A 354 -16.64 8.40 17.46
N GLY A 355 -17.79 7.77 17.70
CA GLY A 355 -19.05 8.05 17.01
C GLY A 355 -19.64 9.44 17.24
N VAL A 356 -19.16 10.22 18.22
CA VAL A 356 -19.57 11.61 18.41
C VAL A 356 -18.53 12.63 17.93
N GLU A 357 -17.37 12.16 17.49
CA GLU A 357 -16.25 12.97 17.01
C GLU A 357 -16.21 12.98 15.48
N ASN A 358 -16.54 14.07 14.86
CA ASN A 358 -16.67 14.15 13.41
C ASN A 358 -15.51 14.86 12.68
N GLY A 359 -14.44 15.20 13.39
CA GLY A 359 -13.21 15.80 12.82
C GLY A 359 -13.38 17.16 12.12
N THR A 360 -14.56 17.81 12.24
CA THR A 360 -14.85 19.04 11.45
C THR A 360 -14.24 20.31 12.06
N GLY A 361 -13.81 20.27 13.31
CA GLY A 361 -13.36 21.44 14.06
C GLY A 361 -14.50 22.35 14.56
N ASP A 362 -15.75 22.04 14.23
CA ASP A 362 -16.92 22.84 14.58
C ASP A 362 -17.87 22.04 15.50
N TYR A 363 -18.12 22.54 16.70
CA TYR A 363 -19.07 21.93 17.63
C TYR A 363 -20.52 22.18 17.19
N ASP A 364 -21.26 21.13 16.85
CA ASP A 364 -22.68 21.16 16.45
C ASP A 364 -23.60 20.42 17.44
N GLY A 365 -23.10 20.11 18.63
CA GLY A 365 -23.86 19.46 19.70
C GLY A 365 -23.11 18.27 20.33
N PRO A 366 -23.75 17.61 21.31
CA PRO A 366 -23.11 16.48 22.01
C PRO A 366 -22.93 15.23 21.15
N ASP A 367 -23.63 15.15 20.01
CA ASP A 367 -23.57 14.04 19.07
C ASP A 367 -22.70 14.39 17.83
N ALA A 368 -22.04 15.57 17.85
CA ALA A 368 -21.13 16.06 16.79
C ALA A 368 -20.18 17.12 17.39
N THR A 369 -19.17 16.66 18.08
CA THR A 369 -18.29 17.51 18.91
C THR A 369 -17.31 18.33 18.10
N GLY A 370 -17.00 17.93 16.85
CA GLY A 370 -16.01 18.57 16.02
C GLY A 370 -14.58 18.13 16.29
N THR A 371 -14.35 17.37 17.36
CA THR A 371 -13.05 16.81 17.74
C THR A 371 -12.62 15.69 16.79
N ASN A 372 -11.35 15.35 16.80
CA ASN A 372 -10.77 14.29 15.97
C ASN A 372 -10.60 13.02 16.83
N PRO A 373 -11.24 11.90 16.51
CA PRO A 373 -11.21 10.67 17.31
C PRO A 373 -9.83 10.00 17.46
N LEU A 374 -8.81 10.55 16.78
CA LEU A 374 -7.44 10.07 16.86
C LEU A 374 -6.50 11.01 17.64
N ILE A 375 -7.02 12.12 18.19
CA ILE A 375 -6.19 13.17 18.81
C ILE A 375 -6.86 13.71 20.08
N ALA A 376 -6.49 13.18 21.22
CA ALA A 376 -7.03 13.52 22.55
C ALA A 376 -7.01 15.02 22.91
N ASP A 377 -6.25 15.83 22.23
CA ASP A 377 -6.15 17.30 22.40
C ASP A 377 -6.17 17.93 21.00
N THR A 378 -7.35 17.95 20.39
CA THR A 378 -7.57 18.38 19.00
C THR A 378 -7.14 19.83 18.74
N ASP A 379 -7.26 20.72 19.72
CA ASP A 379 -6.90 22.14 19.58
C ASP A 379 -5.53 22.51 20.15
N GLY A 380 -4.87 21.59 20.88
CA GLY A 380 -3.50 21.70 21.36
C GLY A 380 -3.32 22.70 22.51
N ASP A 381 -4.36 22.94 23.31
CA ASP A 381 -4.34 23.97 24.34
C ASP A 381 -4.09 23.47 25.77
N THR A 382 -3.91 22.14 25.99
CA THR A 382 -3.59 21.51 27.31
C THR A 382 -2.18 20.96 27.46
#